data_bdf277292258952be8543adc67d0e96a
#
_entry.id   bdf277292258952be8543adc67d0e96a
#
_cell.length_a   1.000
_cell.length_b   1.000
_cell.length_c   1.000
_cell.angle_alpha   90.00
_cell.angle_beta   90.00
_cell.angle_gamma   90.00
#
_symmetry.space_group_name_H-M   'P 1'
#
loop_
_entity.id
_entity.type
_entity.pdbx_description
1 polymer ?
#
loop_
_entity_poly.entity_id
_entity_poly.type
_entity_poly.pdbx_seq_one_letter_code
_entity_poly.pdbx_strand_id
1 'polypeptide(L)'
;MKKLIFIALVFMAGATLTIQAKDKKKKPMSTLQQAAVKLVSASDSLSYLAGMTATDGLVPYLQQSFQVDTTNMADFLKGFREAQSRVGDPAFKAYVAGMQIAEMVNSRILPNMKQAFEGSNDSIQRAMFLNGFTAALQNDTTFFAQSEASRLYRKRMDNVVETRNAAYKKENEDWLKTNAQKEGMQTTPSGLQYKVLIAGNGPKPKETDKVKVKYEGRLIDGTVFDSSYKRDPQTNVFRCNEVIKGWTEALTMMPVGSKWEVCIPQYLGYGGRQAGQIKPFSTLVFTVELVDIEK
;
A
#
# COMPACT_ATOMS: atom_id res chain seq x y z
N MET A 1 21.03 14.29 0.89
CA MET A 1 20.54 15.12 -0.24
C MET A 1 19.07 15.39 0.00
N LYS A 2 18.74 16.62 0.35
CA LYS A 2 17.39 17.07 0.71
C LYS A 2 16.60 17.25 -0.57
N LYS A 3 15.56 16.43 -0.81
CA LYS A 3 14.57 16.70 -1.86
C LYS A 3 13.50 17.61 -1.27
N LEU A 4 13.58 18.88 -1.59
CA LEU A 4 12.47 19.82 -1.47
C LEU A 4 11.39 19.38 -2.47
N ILE A 5 10.22 19.03 -1.97
CA ILE A 5 9.03 18.84 -2.80
C ILE A 5 8.45 20.23 -3.05
N PHE A 6 8.73 20.78 -4.22
CA PHE A 6 7.98 21.90 -4.78
C PHE A 6 6.60 21.36 -5.16
N ILE A 7 5.56 21.79 -4.45
CA ILE A 7 4.19 21.64 -4.93
C ILE A 7 4.00 22.71 -6.00
N ALA A 8 4.26 22.34 -7.24
CA ALA A 8 3.83 23.13 -8.38
C ALA A 8 2.32 22.93 -8.53
N LEU A 9 1.55 23.97 -8.23
CA LEU A 9 0.14 24.08 -8.61
C LEU A 9 0.08 24.18 -10.14
N VAL A 10 -0.09 23.04 -10.80
CA VAL A 10 -0.38 22.97 -12.24
C VAL A 10 -1.89 23.14 -12.39
N PHE A 11 -2.33 24.31 -12.78
CA PHE A 11 -3.68 24.55 -13.24
C PHE A 11 -3.84 24.00 -14.67
N MET A 12 -4.60 22.93 -14.82
CA MET A 12 -5.11 22.53 -16.14
C MET A 12 -6.39 23.32 -16.42
N ALA A 13 -6.32 24.20 -17.38
CA ALA A 13 -7.49 24.87 -17.95
C ALA A 13 -8.26 23.86 -18.85
N GLY A 14 -9.56 23.81 -18.69
CA GLY A 14 -10.42 23.19 -19.69
C GLY A 14 -11.73 22.63 -19.16
N ALA A 15 -12.79 23.40 -19.21
CA ALA A 15 -14.13 23.10 -19.73
C ALA A 15 -15.16 24.00 -19.07
N THR A 16 -15.66 24.96 -19.82
CA THR A 16 -16.80 25.79 -19.47
C THR A 16 -18.08 24.95 -19.45
N LEU A 17 -18.65 24.78 -18.27
CA LEU A 17 -20.05 24.37 -18.09
C LEU A 17 -20.79 25.54 -17.45
N THR A 18 -21.55 26.27 -18.26
CA THR A 18 -22.48 27.29 -17.81
C THR A 18 -23.69 26.65 -17.12
N ILE A 19 -23.70 26.75 -15.79
CA ILE A 19 -24.91 26.48 -15.01
C ILE A 19 -25.44 27.82 -14.53
N GLN A 20 -26.59 28.21 -15.07
CA GLN A 20 -27.37 29.33 -14.55
C GLN A 20 -27.93 28.99 -13.17
N ALA A 21 -27.34 29.57 -12.12
CA ALA A 21 -27.90 29.50 -10.77
C ALA A 21 -28.67 30.77 -10.46
N LYS A 22 -29.97 30.60 -10.09
CA LYS A 22 -30.85 31.66 -9.60
C LYS A 22 -30.27 32.38 -8.39
N ASP A 23 -30.12 33.68 -8.48
CA ASP A 23 -29.76 34.58 -7.40
C ASP A 23 -30.66 34.46 -6.17
N LYS A 24 -30.14 33.85 -5.11
CA LYS A 24 -30.59 34.11 -3.74
C LYS A 24 -29.64 35.13 -3.12
N LYS A 25 -30.16 36.32 -2.81
CA LYS A 25 -29.48 37.39 -2.11
C LYS A 25 -28.72 36.87 -0.90
N LYS A 26 -27.39 36.74 -1.00
CA LYS A 26 -26.50 36.46 0.12
C LYS A 26 -26.36 37.72 0.99
N LYS A 27 -26.62 37.59 2.31
CA LYS A 27 -26.25 38.60 3.30
C LYS A 27 -24.73 38.83 3.23
N PRO A 28 -24.25 40.07 3.28
CA PRO A 28 -22.82 40.33 3.30
C PRO A 28 -22.21 39.75 4.60
N MET A 29 -21.13 38.99 4.44
CA MET A 29 -20.33 38.46 5.53
C MET A 29 -19.77 39.60 6.37
N SER A 30 -19.92 39.51 7.70
CA SER A 30 -19.49 40.53 8.64
C SER A 30 -18.01 40.87 8.45
N THR A 31 -17.72 42.12 8.19
CA THR A 31 -16.40 42.74 8.03
C THR A 31 -15.62 42.61 9.35
N LEU A 32 -14.72 41.65 9.45
CA LEU A 32 -13.56 41.77 10.29
C LEU A 32 -12.76 42.96 9.75
N GLN A 33 -12.63 44.03 10.54
CA GLN A 33 -11.93 45.28 10.14
C GLN A 33 -10.52 44.93 9.68
N GLN A 34 -10.34 44.84 8.36
CA GLN A 34 -9.04 44.89 7.71
C GLN A 34 -8.60 46.31 7.75
N ALA A 35 -7.40 46.61 8.29
CA ALA A 35 -6.81 47.93 8.14
C ALA A 35 -6.91 48.35 6.67
N ALA A 36 -7.43 49.54 6.41
CA ALA A 36 -7.68 50.00 5.04
C ALA A 36 -6.40 49.95 4.20
N VAL A 37 -6.34 48.97 3.32
CA VAL A 37 -5.19 48.83 2.39
C VAL A 37 -5.27 49.97 1.40
N LYS A 38 -4.17 50.76 1.30
CA LYS A 38 -4.03 51.80 0.29
C LYS A 38 -3.05 51.35 -0.76
N LEU A 39 -3.46 51.32 -2.00
CA LEU A 39 -2.59 51.08 -3.15
C LEU A 39 -2.01 52.41 -3.62
N VAL A 40 -0.80 52.69 -3.18
CA VAL A 40 -0.14 54.01 -3.40
C VAL A 40 0.79 53.98 -4.61
N SER A 41 1.34 52.81 -4.92
CA SER A 41 2.28 52.63 -6.02
C SER A 41 1.79 51.59 -7.03
N ALA A 42 2.40 51.57 -8.22
CA ALA A 42 2.17 50.52 -9.21
C ALA A 42 2.58 49.13 -8.68
N SER A 43 3.63 49.08 -7.85
CA SER A 43 4.06 47.85 -7.18
C SER A 43 3.05 47.35 -6.17
N ASP A 44 2.37 48.22 -5.42
CA ASP A 44 1.29 47.83 -4.51
C ASP A 44 0.13 47.22 -5.28
N SER A 45 -0.27 47.89 -6.37
CA SER A 45 -1.33 47.40 -7.24
C SER A 45 -0.98 46.03 -7.85
N LEU A 46 0.23 45.85 -8.36
CA LEU A 46 0.71 44.58 -8.90
C LEU A 46 0.71 43.49 -7.83
N SER A 47 1.22 43.76 -6.64
CA SER A 47 1.28 42.83 -5.54
C SER A 47 -0.12 42.39 -5.08
N TYR A 48 -1.05 43.33 -5.00
CA TYR A 48 -2.43 43.06 -4.64
C TYR A 48 -3.13 42.18 -5.69
N LEU A 49 -2.97 42.50 -6.97
CA LEU A 49 -3.50 41.72 -8.07
C LEU A 49 -2.93 40.30 -8.09
N ALA A 50 -1.63 40.15 -7.88
CA ALA A 50 -0.97 38.85 -7.80
C ALA A 50 -1.55 37.99 -6.64
N GLY A 51 -1.79 38.63 -5.47
CA GLY A 51 -2.43 37.94 -4.33
C GLY A 51 -3.85 37.48 -4.65
N MET A 52 -4.65 38.30 -5.33
CA MET A 52 -5.99 37.93 -5.78
C MET A 52 -5.96 36.77 -6.78
N THR A 53 -5.07 36.85 -7.76
CA THR A 53 -4.94 35.80 -8.79
C THR A 53 -4.47 34.47 -8.21
N ALA A 54 -3.63 34.52 -7.17
CA ALA A 54 -3.15 33.31 -6.47
C ALA A 54 -4.26 32.53 -5.75
N THR A 55 -5.45 33.09 -5.58
CA THR A 55 -6.62 32.41 -4.99
C THR A 55 -7.55 31.80 -6.01
N ASP A 56 -7.25 31.91 -7.29
CA ASP A 56 -8.09 31.32 -8.34
C ASP A 56 -8.15 29.80 -8.20
N GLY A 57 -9.37 29.24 -8.15
CA GLY A 57 -9.59 27.80 -7.88
C GLY A 57 -9.36 27.34 -6.44
N LEU A 58 -8.92 28.21 -5.51
CA LEU A 58 -8.61 27.83 -4.13
C LEU A 58 -9.85 27.35 -3.35
N VAL A 59 -11.01 27.98 -3.53
CA VAL A 59 -12.23 27.61 -2.79
C VAL A 59 -12.70 26.19 -3.16
N PRO A 60 -12.84 25.80 -4.43
CA PRO A 60 -13.12 24.42 -4.80
C PRO A 60 -12.08 23.44 -4.26
N TYR A 61 -10.81 23.79 -4.29
CA TYR A 61 -9.75 22.96 -3.72
C TYR A 61 -9.89 22.74 -2.21
N LEU A 62 -10.22 23.80 -1.44
CA LEU A 62 -10.46 23.70 0.00
C LEU A 62 -11.65 22.77 0.31
N GLN A 63 -12.71 22.86 -0.49
CA GLN A 63 -13.88 21.99 -0.33
C GLN A 63 -13.54 20.54 -0.62
N GLN A 64 -12.84 20.25 -1.70
CA GLN A 64 -12.52 18.90 -2.12
C GLN A 64 -11.44 18.22 -1.24
N SER A 65 -10.38 18.96 -0.92
CA SER A 65 -9.19 18.39 -0.26
C SER A 65 -9.22 18.50 1.25
N PHE A 66 -9.90 19.52 1.80
CA PHE A 66 -9.95 19.79 3.22
C PHE A 66 -11.37 19.79 3.80
N GLN A 67 -12.40 19.56 2.96
CA GLN A 67 -13.81 19.60 3.37
C GLN A 67 -14.21 20.92 4.07
N VAL A 68 -13.53 22.01 3.71
CA VAL A 68 -13.80 23.34 4.25
C VAL A 68 -14.98 23.94 3.49
N ASP A 69 -16.12 24.07 4.17
CA ASP A 69 -17.28 24.78 3.65
C ASP A 69 -17.03 26.31 3.60
N THR A 70 -17.67 26.99 2.65
CA THR A 70 -17.63 28.46 2.53
C THR A 70 -18.19 29.16 3.79
N THR A 71 -19.03 28.51 4.57
CA THR A 71 -19.51 29.00 5.89
C THR A 71 -18.40 29.12 6.92
N ASN A 72 -17.33 28.30 6.79
CA ASN A 72 -16.17 28.26 7.69
C ASN A 72 -14.97 29.08 7.16
N MET A 73 -15.17 29.88 6.10
CA MET A 73 -14.09 30.65 5.49
C MET A 73 -13.46 31.67 6.45
N ALA A 74 -14.22 32.19 7.41
CA ALA A 74 -13.69 33.10 8.42
C ALA A 74 -12.63 32.43 9.31
N ASP A 75 -12.87 31.17 9.68
CA ASP A 75 -11.91 30.39 10.51
C ASP A 75 -10.69 29.98 9.69
N PHE A 76 -10.88 29.64 8.40
CA PHE A 76 -9.77 29.41 7.48
C PHE A 76 -8.86 30.65 7.39
N LEU A 77 -9.43 31.83 7.17
CA LEU A 77 -8.68 33.09 7.07
C LEU A 77 -7.98 33.44 8.39
N LYS A 78 -8.59 33.13 9.54
CA LYS A 78 -7.96 33.30 10.83
C LYS A 78 -6.70 32.43 10.96
N GLY A 79 -6.81 31.14 10.63
CA GLY A 79 -5.68 30.20 10.66
C GLY A 79 -4.59 30.61 9.67
N PHE A 80 -4.96 31.06 8.46
CA PHE A 80 -4.01 31.55 7.46
C PHE A 80 -3.21 32.76 7.98
N ARG A 81 -3.86 33.76 8.58
CA ARG A 81 -3.19 34.95 9.14
C ARG A 81 -2.28 34.58 10.31
N GLU A 82 -2.73 33.70 11.19
CA GLU A 82 -1.91 33.20 12.30
C GLU A 82 -0.65 32.52 11.78
N ALA A 83 -0.77 31.66 10.78
CA ALA A 83 0.35 30.98 10.18
C ALA A 83 1.35 31.96 9.53
N GLN A 84 0.86 33.00 8.85
CA GLN A 84 1.72 34.05 8.25
C GLN A 84 2.47 34.85 9.32
N SER A 85 1.84 35.11 10.48
CA SER A 85 2.49 35.85 11.58
C SER A 85 3.58 35.05 12.28
N ARG A 86 3.59 33.73 12.12
CA ARG A 86 4.51 32.79 12.79
C ARG A 86 5.42 32.02 11.83
N VAL A 87 5.63 32.57 10.65
CA VAL A 87 6.57 32.01 9.66
C VAL A 87 7.97 31.93 10.28
N GLY A 88 8.56 30.72 10.28
CA GLY A 88 9.88 30.50 10.85
C GLY A 88 9.88 30.04 12.32
N ASP A 89 8.78 30.15 13.07
CA ASP A 89 8.66 29.67 14.45
C ASP A 89 8.70 28.12 14.51
N PRO A 90 9.75 27.48 15.11
CA PRO A 90 9.87 26.02 15.16
C PRO A 90 8.76 25.37 15.99
N ALA A 91 8.32 26.02 17.08
CA ALA A 91 7.25 25.49 17.94
C ALA A 91 5.91 25.49 17.19
N PHE A 92 5.63 26.51 16.41
CA PHE A 92 4.43 26.55 15.58
C PHE A 92 4.47 25.51 14.45
N LYS A 93 5.64 25.30 13.83
CA LYS A 93 5.81 24.22 12.83
C LYS A 93 5.51 22.85 13.44
N ALA A 94 6.01 22.58 14.65
CA ALA A 94 5.74 21.33 15.37
C ALA A 94 4.24 21.18 15.68
N TYR A 95 3.57 22.25 16.11
CA TYR A 95 2.13 22.26 16.40
C TYR A 95 1.31 21.97 15.14
N VAL A 96 1.61 22.62 14.02
CA VAL A 96 0.95 22.36 12.71
C VAL A 96 1.17 20.92 12.24
N ALA A 97 2.40 20.40 12.39
CA ALA A 97 2.69 19.01 12.09
C ALA A 97 1.84 18.04 12.94
N GLY A 98 1.66 18.34 14.23
CA GLY A 98 0.80 17.58 15.13
C GLY A 98 -0.65 17.53 14.65
N MET A 99 -1.21 18.64 14.19
CA MET A 99 -2.56 18.69 13.63
C MET A 99 -2.69 17.85 12.35
N GLN A 100 -1.71 17.93 11.45
CA GLN A 100 -1.69 17.14 10.21
C GLN A 100 -1.59 15.64 10.49
N ILE A 101 -0.76 15.25 11.44
CA ILE A 101 -0.65 13.84 11.86
C ILE A 101 -1.95 13.37 12.52
N ALA A 102 -2.57 14.20 13.36
CA ALA A 102 -3.86 13.86 13.97
C ALA A 102 -4.95 13.63 12.93
N GLU A 103 -5.01 14.47 11.90
CA GLU A 103 -5.93 14.28 10.77
C GLU A 103 -5.65 12.98 10.01
N MET A 104 -4.40 12.69 9.69
CA MET A 104 -4.01 11.44 9.04
C MET A 104 -4.34 10.20 9.91
N VAL A 105 -4.14 10.30 11.21
CA VAL A 105 -4.49 9.23 12.15
C VAL A 105 -6.00 8.98 12.14
N ASN A 106 -6.81 10.02 12.18
CA ASN A 106 -8.27 9.90 12.25
C ASN A 106 -8.91 9.46 10.92
N SER A 107 -8.43 10.03 9.81
CA SER A 107 -9.02 9.78 8.49
C SER A 107 -8.52 8.50 7.82
N ARG A 108 -7.32 8.02 8.16
CA ARG A 108 -6.66 6.96 7.41
C ARG A 108 -6.12 5.82 8.29
N ILE A 109 -5.26 6.14 9.29
CA ILE A 109 -4.54 5.08 10.02
C ILE A 109 -5.49 4.28 10.89
N LEU A 110 -6.23 4.95 11.78
CA LEU A 110 -7.14 4.29 12.72
C LEU A 110 -8.29 3.54 12.02
N PRO A 111 -8.96 4.09 10.99
CA PRO A 111 -9.96 3.33 10.23
C PRO A 111 -9.39 2.06 9.59
N ASN A 112 -8.23 2.11 8.95
CA ASN A 112 -7.60 0.95 8.35
C ASN A 112 -7.24 -0.12 9.40
N MET A 113 -6.72 0.30 10.56
CA MET A 113 -6.41 -0.62 11.65
C MET A 113 -7.68 -1.25 12.23
N LYS A 114 -8.78 -0.51 12.37
CA LYS A 114 -10.08 -1.06 12.79
C LYS A 114 -10.59 -2.09 11.81
N GLN A 115 -10.56 -1.77 10.52
CA GLN A 115 -10.99 -2.66 9.45
C GLN A 115 -10.19 -3.98 9.44
N ALA A 116 -8.89 -3.92 9.76
CA ALA A 116 -8.06 -5.11 9.85
C ALA A 116 -8.54 -6.12 10.91
N PHE A 117 -9.23 -5.67 11.96
CA PHE A 117 -9.79 -6.50 13.02
C PHE A 117 -11.30 -6.74 12.88
N GLU A 118 -11.95 -6.22 11.85
CA GLU A 118 -13.38 -6.41 11.62
C GLU A 118 -13.73 -7.90 11.49
N GLY A 119 -14.79 -8.33 12.17
CA GLY A 119 -15.21 -9.74 12.22
C GLY A 119 -14.32 -10.65 13.08
N SER A 120 -13.35 -10.11 13.83
CA SER A 120 -12.63 -10.84 14.88
C SER A 120 -13.17 -10.55 16.27
N ASN A 121 -12.72 -11.30 17.27
CA ASN A 121 -13.05 -11.04 18.68
C ASN A 121 -12.30 -9.81 19.24
N ASP A 122 -11.27 -9.33 18.57
CA ASP A 122 -10.52 -8.15 18.97
C ASP A 122 -11.03 -6.91 18.23
N SER A 123 -10.92 -5.73 18.87
CA SER A 123 -11.27 -4.45 18.26
C SER A 123 -10.30 -3.35 18.71
N ILE A 124 -10.07 -2.37 17.82
CA ILE A 124 -9.22 -1.23 18.13
C ILE A 124 -10.06 -0.13 18.78
N GLN A 125 -9.83 0.11 20.07
CA GLN A 125 -10.45 1.19 20.84
C GLN A 125 -9.70 2.50 20.61
N ARG A 126 -10.40 3.54 20.11
CA ARG A 126 -9.79 4.82 19.74
C ARG A 126 -8.98 5.45 20.88
N ALA A 127 -9.52 5.47 22.09
CA ALA A 127 -8.85 6.09 23.23
C ALA A 127 -7.55 5.37 23.59
N MET A 128 -7.56 4.03 23.62
CA MET A 128 -6.37 3.24 23.91
C MET A 128 -5.32 3.33 22.79
N PHE A 129 -5.77 3.39 21.53
CA PHE A 129 -4.88 3.64 20.41
C PHE A 129 -4.15 4.98 20.56
N LEU A 130 -4.86 6.07 20.85
CA LEU A 130 -4.26 7.39 21.01
C LEU A 130 -3.31 7.45 22.23
N ASN A 131 -3.63 6.78 23.32
CA ASN A 131 -2.73 6.68 24.47
C ASN A 131 -1.43 5.93 24.09
N GLY A 132 -1.53 4.79 23.42
CA GLY A 132 -0.35 4.05 22.94
C GLY A 132 0.47 4.83 21.92
N PHE A 133 -0.18 5.57 21.01
CA PHE A 133 0.48 6.44 20.04
C PHE A 133 1.30 7.54 20.73
N THR A 134 0.72 8.18 21.76
CA THR A 134 1.37 9.24 22.54
C THR A 134 2.53 8.66 23.37
N ALA A 135 2.30 7.53 24.05
CA ALA A 135 3.32 6.84 24.84
C ALA A 135 4.57 6.51 24.00
N ALA A 136 4.37 5.98 22.79
CA ALA A 136 5.48 5.68 21.88
C ALA A 136 6.30 6.93 21.49
N LEU A 137 5.66 8.08 21.24
CA LEU A 137 6.33 9.34 20.95
C LEU A 137 7.08 9.94 22.14
N GLN A 138 6.63 9.63 23.38
CA GLN A 138 7.25 10.06 24.63
C GLN A 138 8.31 9.06 25.13
N ASN A 139 8.55 7.96 24.43
CA ASN A 139 9.37 6.83 24.86
C ASN A 139 8.92 6.25 26.23
N ASP A 140 7.62 6.33 26.49
CA ASP A 140 7.02 5.72 27.68
C ASP A 140 6.86 4.21 27.46
N THR A 141 7.55 3.43 28.27
CA THR A 141 7.57 1.96 28.20
C THR A 141 6.84 1.32 29.38
N THR A 142 6.01 2.06 30.11
CA THR A 142 5.31 1.58 31.31
C THR A 142 4.52 0.29 31.07
N PHE A 143 3.86 0.16 29.91
CA PHE A 143 3.11 -1.07 29.57
C PHE A 143 3.87 -1.97 28.60
N PHE A 144 4.51 -1.41 27.57
CA PHE A 144 5.21 -2.16 26.53
C PHE A 144 6.37 -1.34 25.98
N ALA A 145 7.50 -1.99 25.73
CA ALA A 145 8.51 -1.45 24.83
C ALA A 145 7.96 -1.47 23.37
N GLN A 146 8.34 -0.50 22.54
CA GLN A 146 7.84 -0.38 21.16
C GLN A 146 8.09 -1.64 20.32
N SER A 147 9.24 -2.29 20.48
CA SER A 147 9.57 -3.54 19.80
C SER A 147 8.65 -4.70 20.21
N GLU A 148 8.33 -4.77 21.51
CA GLU A 148 7.40 -5.75 22.04
C GLU A 148 5.97 -5.49 21.57
N ALA A 149 5.49 -4.27 21.64
CA ALA A 149 4.19 -3.87 21.11
C ALA A 149 4.03 -4.25 19.63
N SER A 150 5.06 -3.97 18.83
CA SER A 150 5.09 -4.35 17.38
C SER A 150 5.00 -5.86 17.18
N ARG A 151 5.72 -6.64 17.99
CA ARG A 151 5.72 -8.11 17.91
C ARG A 151 4.35 -8.67 18.31
N LEU A 152 3.77 -8.18 19.42
CA LEU A 152 2.47 -8.64 19.93
C LEU A 152 1.34 -8.25 18.96
N TYR A 153 1.35 -7.03 18.43
CA TYR A 153 0.39 -6.58 17.44
C TYR A 153 0.44 -7.45 16.18
N ARG A 154 1.64 -7.73 15.64
CA ARG A 154 1.81 -8.61 14.49
C ARG A 154 1.23 -10.00 14.76
N LYS A 155 1.54 -10.60 15.91
CA LYS A 155 1.00 -11.91 16.29
C LYS A 155 -0.54 -11.91 16.32
N ARG A 156 -1.16 -10.83 16.83
CA ARG A 156 -2.64 -10.69 16.84
C ARG A 156 -3.19 -10.60 15.41
N MET A 157 -2.54 -9.82 14.56
CA MET A 157 -2.91 -9.72 13.14
C MET A 157 -2.81 -11.06 12.41
N ASP A 158 -1.72 -11.80 12.63
CA ASP A 158 -1.53 -13.12 12.03
C ASP A 158 -2.66 -14.09 12.46
N ASN A 159 -3.03 -14.09 13.73
CA ASN A 159 -4.15 -14.91 14.24
C ASN A 159 -5.49 -14.54 13.59
N VAL A 160 -5.76 -13.23 13.40
CA VAL A 160 -7.01 -12.78 12.74
C VAL A 160 -7.05 -13.26 11.29
N VAL A 161 -5.94 -13.11 10.57
CA VAL A 161 -5.82 -13.57 9.16
C VAL A 161 -5.99 -15.09 9.10
N GLU A 162 -5.36 -15.84 10.01
CA GLU A 162 -5.46 -17.30 10.06
C GLU A 162 -6.89 -17.76 10.36
N THR A 163 -7.54 -17.17 11.36
CA THR A 163 -8.93 -17.53 11.72
C THR A 163 -9.91 -17.25 10.58
N ARG A 164 -9.78 -16.08 9.93
CA ARG A 164 -10.63 -15.72 8.78
C ARG A 164 -10.49 -16.67 7.60
N ASN A 165 -9.30 -17.21 7.40
CA ASN A 165 -8.98 -18.04 6.25
C ASN A 165 -8.87 -19.53 6.62
N ALA A 166 -9.28 -19.95 7.82
CA ALA A 166 -9.07 -21.32 8.31
C ALA A 166 -9.67 -22.37 7.37
N ALA A 167 -10.88 -22.16 6.86
CA ALA A 167 -11.51 -23.08 5.92
C ALA A 167 -10.71 -23.18 4.60
N TYR A 168 -10.31 -22.04 4.02
CA TYR A 168 -9.54 -21.99 2.79
C TYR A 168 -8.12 -22.58 2.98
N LYS A 169 -7.49 -22.31 4.12
CA LYS A 169 -6.20 -22.92 4.49
C LYS A 169 -6.32 -24.44 4.52
N LYS A 170 -7.36 -24.93 5.21
CA LYS A 170 -7.61 -26.37 5.29
C LYS A 170 -7.86 -27.01 3.92
N GLU A 171 -8.65 -26.38 3.07
CA GLU A 171 -8.89 -26.82 1.69
C GLU A 171 -7.57 -26.97 0.90
N ASN A 172 -6.69 -25.97 0.99
CA ASN A 172 -5.39 -26.00 0.33
C ASN A 172 -4.45 -27.09 0.89
N GLU A 173 -4.44 -27.28 2.20
CA GLU A 173 -3.66 -28.34 2.85
C GLU A 173 -4.18 -29.74 2.48
N ASP A 174 -5.49 -29.94 2.44
CA ASP A 174 -6.11 -31.23 2.06
C ASP A 174 -5.91 -31.50 0.56
N TRP A 175 -5.94 -30.47 -0.28
CA TRP A 175 -5.58 -30.60 -1.69
C TRP A 175 -4.15 -31.10 -1.86
N LEU A 176 -3.17 -30.54 -1.12
CA LEU A 176 -1.77 -31.01 -1.16
C LEU A 176 -1.63 -32.47 -0.72
N LYS A 177 -2.33 -32.89 0.33
CA LYS A 177 -2.32 -34.32 0.77
C LYS A 177 -2.82 -35.24 -0.33
N THR A 178 -3.91 -34.86 -1.00
CA THR A 178 -4.48 -35.63 -2.11
C THR A 178 -3.55 -35.60 -3.32
N ASN A 179 -2.95 -34.44 -3.62
CA ASN A 179 -2.05 -34.28 -4.74
C ASN A 179 -0.77 -35.13 -4.62
N ALA A 180 -0.25 -35.25 -3.41
CA ALA A 180 0.92 -36.11 -3.13
C ALA A 180 0.72 -37.60 -3.50
N GLN A 181 -0.55 -38.06 -3.58
CA GLN A 181 -0.87 -39.43 -3.94
C GLN A 181 -1.01 -39.66 -5.46
N LYS A 182 -0.93 -38.60 -6.26
CA LYS A 182 -1.05 -38.72 -7.72
C LYS A 182 0.19 -39.38 -8.32
N GLU A 183 -0.02 -40.17 -9.35
CA GLU A 183 1.05 -40.86 -10.06
C GLU A 183 2.12 -39.88 -10.59
N GLY A 184 3.39 -40.16 -10.29
CA GLY A 184 4.55 -39.38 -10.70
C GLY A 184 4.79 -38.10 -9.87
N MET A 185 3.95 -37.83 -8.86
CA MET A 185 4.18 -36.73 -7.92
C MET A 185 5.22 -37.13 -6.88
N GLN A 186 6.19 -36.24 -6.65
CA GLN A 186 7.23 -36.38 -5.64
C GLN A 186 7.10 -35.27 -4.62
N THR A 187 7.47 -35.55 -3.36
CA THR A 187 7.43 -34.56 -2.27
C THR A 187 8.81 -34.45 -1.64
N THR A 188 9.33 -33.24 -1.52
CA THR A 188 10.61 -32.98 -0.85
C THR A 188 10.43 -32.90 0.67
N PRO A 189 11.53 -32.95 1.46
CA PRO A 189 11.46 -32.78 2.92
C PRO A 189 10.85 -31.43 3.36
N SER A 190 10.94 -30.38 2.54
CA SER A 190 10.30 -29.09 2.80
C SER A 190 8.80 -29.08 2.58
N GLY A 191 8.23 -30.15 1.96
CA GLY A 191 6.83 -30.23 1.57
C GLY A 191 6.53 -29.70 0.18
N LEU A 192 7.53 -29.24 -0.58
CA LEU A 192 7.36 -28.92 -1.99
C LEU A 192 6.96 -30.17 -2.75
N GLN A 193 5.96 -30.08 -3.63
CA GLN A 193 5.59 -31.19 -4.48
C GLN A 193 5.92 -30.86 -5.94
N TYR A 194 6.40 -31.85 -6.68
CA TYR A 194 6.70 -31.67 -8.09
C TYR A 194 6.48 -32.94 -8.91
N LYS A 195 6.15 -32.76 -10.16
CA LYS A 195 6.07 -33.82 -11.17
C LYS A 195 6.91 -33.43 -12.37
N VAL A 196 7.82 -34.32 -12.79
CA VAL A 196 8.63 -34.12 -13.99
C VAL A 196 7.74 -34.41 -15.20
N LEU A 197 7.43 -33.39 -16.01
CA LEU A 197 6.66 -33.51 -17.24
C LEU A 197 7.60 -33.78 -18.42
N ILE A 198 8.75 -33.10 -18.44
CA ILE A 198 9.83 -33.28 -19.41
C ILE A 198 11.14 -33.27 -18.62
N ALA A 199 11.92 -34.31 -18.75
CA ALA A 199 13.26 -34.37 -18.15
C ALA A 199 14.27 -33.62 -19.03
N GLY A 200 14.95 -32.64 -18.43
CA GLY A 200 16.08 -31.96 -19.05
C GLY A 200 17.37 -32.75 -18.82
N ASN A 201 18.39 -32.40 -19.58
CA ASN A 201 19.73 -33.01 -19.50
C ASN A 201 20.86 -31.99 -19.32
N GLY A 202 20.49 -30.70 -19.20
CA GLY A 202 21.45 -29.62 -18.99
C GLY A 202 21.91 -29.49 -17.53
N PRO A 203 22.77 -28.51 -17.23
CA PRO A 203 23.22 -28.22 -15.86
C PRO A 203 22.05 -27.77 -14.97
N LYS A 204 22.21 -27.95 -13.66
CA LYS A 204 21.30 -27.41 -12.65
C LYS A 204 21.77 -26.03 -12.20
N PRO A 205 20.88 -25.05 -12.02
CA PRO A 205 21.25 -23.74 -11.50
C PRO A 205 21.73 -23.81 -10.03
N LYS A 206 22.57 -22.87 -9.68
CA LYS A 206 22.87 -22.53 -8.28
C LYS A 206 21.91 -21.45 -7.80
N GLU A 207 21.77 -21.28 -6.49
CA GLU A 207 20.91 -20.25 -5.91
C GLU A 207 21.22 -18.82 -6.40
N THR A 208 22.48 -18.54 -6.70
CA THR A 208 22.93 -17.22 -7.16
C THR A 208 22.77 -17.00 -8.66
N ASP A 209 22.45 -18.04 -9.41
CA ASP A 209 22.37 -17.97 -10.87
C ASP A 209 21.09 -17.25 -11.31
N LYS A 210 21.15 -16.62 -12.47
CA LYS A 210 19.98 -16.13 -13.20
C LYS A 210 19.50 -17.20 -14.17
N VAL A 211 18.21 -17.39 -14.21
CA VAL A 211 17.57 -18.41 -15.03
C VAL A 211 16.52 -17.80 -15.95
N LYS A 212 16.46 -18.29 -17.16
CA LYS A 212 15.41 -18.00 -18.13
C LYS A 212 14.35 -19.10 -18.06
N VAL A 213 13.11 -18.72 -17.80
CA VAL A 213 12.00 -19.65 -17.64
C VAL A 213 10.77 -19.24 -18.44
N LYS A 214 9.96 -20.24 -18.83
CA LYS A 214 8.54 -20.05 -19.16
C LYS A 214 7.73 -20.65 -18.06
N TYR A 215 6.63 -19.99 -17.69
CA TYR A 215 5.79 -20.50 -16.61
C TYR A 215 4.34 -20.05 -16.73
N GLU A 216 3.48 -20.82 -16.08
CA GLU A 216 2.12 -20.44 -15.72
C GLU A 216 1.85 -20.82 -14.28
N GLY A 217 1.35 -19.86 -13.50
CA GLY A 217 0.95 -20.03 -12.12
C GLY A 217 -0.56 -19.98 -11.97
N ARG A 218 -1.12 -20.99 -11.27
CA ARG A 218 -2.55 -21.11 -10.98
C ARG A 218 -2.81 -21.46 -9.53
N LEU A 219 -4.00 -21.15 -9.03
CA LEU A 219 -4.51 -21.62 -7.76
C LEU A 219 -5.02 -23.05 -7.90
N ILE A 220 -5.39 -23.69 -6.78
CA ILE A 220 -5.90 -25.07 -6.77
C ILE A 220 -7.24 -25.24 -7.50
N ASP A 221 -8.02 -24.15 -7.64
CA ASP A 221 -9.27 -24.08 -8.40
C ASP A 221 -9.06 -23.88 -9.91
N GLY A 222 -7.80 -23.78 -10.35
CA GLY A 222 -7.43 -23.54 -11.75
C GLY A 222 -7.33 -22.08 -12.16
N THR A 223 -7.65 -21.14 -11.27
CA THR A 223 -7.53 -19.68 -11.57
C THR A 223 -6.09 -19.33 -11.87
N VAL A 224 -5.81 -18.88 -13.08
CA VAL A 224 -4.46 -18.42 -13.52
C VAL A 224 -4.23 -17.01 -12.99
N PHE A 225 -3.23 -16.84 -12.14
CA PHE A 225 -2.85 -15.56 -11.56
C PHE A 225 -1.65 -14.90 -12.26
N ASP A 226 -0.79 -15.69 -12.89
CA ASP A 226 0.35 -15.18 -13.67
C ASP A 226 0.78 -16.19 -14.74
N SER A 227 1.22 -15.69 -15.91
CA SER A 227 1.70 -16.53 -17.01
C SER A 227 2.66 -15.75 -17.90
N SER A 228 3.83 -16.33 -18.17
CA SER A 228 4.79 -15.79 -19.12
C SER A 228 4.32 -15.98 -20.58
N TYR A 229 3.50 -17.01 -20.84
CA TYR A 229 3.02 -17.31 -22.19
C TYR A 229 2.14 -16.21 -22.81
N LYS A 230 1.61 -15.30 -21.97
CA LYS A 230 0.82 -14.14 -22.40
C LYS A 230 1.67 -12.91 -22.72
N ARG A 231 3.01 -13.03 -22.68
CA ARG A 231 3.97 -11.94 -22.89
C ARG A 231 4.81 -12.17 -24.14
N ASP A 232 5.45 -11.11 -24.61
CA ASP A 232 6.46 -11.17 -25.67
C ASP A 232 7.73 -10.45 -25.17
N PRO A 233 8.86 -11.17 -25.03
CA PRO A 233 9.04 -12.62 -25.19
C PRO A 233 8.32 -13.44 -24.12
N GLN A 234 7.96 -14.69 -24.43
CA GLN A 234 7.27 -15.62 -23.50
C GLN A 234 8.17 -16.12 -22.37
N THR A 235 9.35 -15.55 -22.19
CA THR A 235 10.32 -15.93 -21.18
C THR A 235 10.54 -14.79 -20.20
N ASN A 236 10.77 -15.14 -18.93
CA ASN A 236 11.22 -14.19 -17.91
C ASN A 236 12.57 -14.67 -17.36
N VAL A 237 13.35 -13.69 -16.89
CA VAL A 237 14.64 -13.93 -16.23
C VAL A 237 14.48 -13.61 -14.75
N PHE A 238 14.88 -14.57 -13.91
CA PHE A 238 14.87 -14.42 -12.45
C PHE A 238 16.19 -14.87 -11.86
N ARG A 239 16.63 -14.26 -10.78
CA ARG A 239 17.67 -14.83 -9.93
C ARG A 239 17.03 -15.84 -8.99
N CYS A 240 17.63 -17.04 -8.86
CA CYS A 240 17.01 -18.14 -8.11
C CYS A 240 16.76 -17.81 -6.63
N ASN A 241 17.54 -16.93 -6.00
CA ASN A 241 17.36 -16.52 -4.60
C ASN A 241 16.52 -15.25 -4.41
N GLU A 242 15.95 -14.66 -5.47
CA GLU A 242 15.11 -13.45 -5.41
C GLU A 242 13.62 -13.76 -5.68
N VAL A 243 13.24 -15.02 -5.62
CA VAL A 243 11.87 -15.52 -5.83
C VAL A 243 11.32 -16.14 -4.54
N ILE A 244 10.09 -16.64 -4.54
CA ILE A 244 9.53 -17.37 -3.40
C ILE A 244 10.32 -18.66 -3.14
N LYS A 245 10.38 -19.09 -1.88
CA LYS A 245 11.22 -20.22 -1.44
C LYS A 245 11.00 -21.49 -2.25
N GLY A 246 9.73 -21.80 -2.56
CA GLY A 246 9.39 -22.96 -3.38
C GLY A 246 9.94 -22.90 -4.80
N TRP A 247 10.05 -21.71 -5.38
CA TRP A 247 10.72 -21.52 -6.67
C TRP A 247 12.24 -21.68 -6.57
N THR A 248 12.87 -21.09 -5.55
CA THR A 248 14.32 -21.29 -5.30
C THR A 248 14.65 -22.76 -5.23
N GLU A 249 13.89 -23.53 -4.44
CA GLU A 249 14.08 -24.96 -4.27
C GLU A 249 13.87 -25.72 -5.59
N ALA A 250 12.74 -25.50 -6.27
CA ALA A 250 12.43 -26.17 -7.54
C ALA A 250 13.50 -25.89 -8.61
N LEU A 251 13.85 -24.61 -8.84
CA LEU A 251 14.79 -24.19 -9.89
C LEU A 251 16.18 -24.79 -9.69
N THR A 252 16.67 -24.89 -8.44
CA THR A 252 17.97 -25.48 -8.14
C THR A 252 17.99 -27.00 -8.26
N MET A 253 16.81 -27.64 -8.30
CA MET A 253 16.66 -29.07 -8.55
C MET A 253 16.51 -29.41 -10.04
N MET A 254 15.96 -28.48 -10.85
CA MET A 254 15.62 -28.69 -12.26
C MET A 254 16.88 -28.64 -13.14
N PRO A 255 17.18 -29.66 -13.96
CA PRO A 255 18.13 -29.51 -15.06
C PRO A 255 17.58 -28.57 -16.15
N VAL A 256 18.43 -27.80 -16.81
CA VAL A 256 18.07 -27.03 -18.02
C VAL A 256 17.44 -27.94 -19.06
N GLY A 257 16.39 -27.45 -19.74
CA GLY A 257 15.54 -28.21 -20.67
C GLY A 257 14.40 -28.96 -19.99
N SER A 258 14.28 -28.89 -18.64
CA SER A 258 13.17 -29.53 -17.92
C SER A 258 11.89 -28.71 -17.99
N LYS A 259 10.76 -29.43 -17.93
CA LYS A 259 9.43 -28.89 -17.65
C LYS A 259 8.82 -29.65 -16.50
N TRP A 260 8.47 -28.94 -15.43
CA TRP A 260 7.90 -29.52 -14.23
C TRP A 260 6.56 -28.88 -13.89
N GLU A 261 5.65 -29.67 -13.29
CA GLU A 261 4.57 -29.13 -12.47
C GLU A 261 5.10 -29.04 -11.04
N VAL A 262 4.98 -27.85 -10.44
CA VAL A 262 5.50 -27.56 -9.09
C VAL A 262 4.34 -27.06 -8.24
N CYS A 263 4.01 -27.77 -7.15
CA CYS A 263 2.97 -27.39 -6.22
C CYS A 263 3.62 -26.91 -4.92
N ILE A 264 3.43 -25.64 -4.62
CA ILE A 264 4.13 -24.91 -3.56
C ILE A 264 3.18 -24.69 -2.39
N PRO A 265 3.42 -25.31 -1.22
CA PRO A 265 2.67 -25.02 -0.01
C PRO A 265 2.79 -23.55 0.37
N GLN A 266 1.78 -23.02 1.03
CA GLN A 266 1.71 -21.59 1.38
C GLN A 266 2.96 -21.07 2.11
N TYR A 267 3.59 -21.84 2.99
CA TYR A 267 4.77 -21.43 3.77
C TYR A 267 6.08 -21.37 2.94
N LEU A 268 6.08 -21.95 1.74
CA LEU A 268 7.13 -21.80 0.73
C LEU A 268 6.76 -20.73 -0.33
N GLY A 269 5.54 -20.18 -0.25
CA GLY A 269 5.01 -19.13 -1.11
C GLY A 269 4.80 -17.80 -0.36
N TYR A 270 3.55 -17.34 -0.32
CA TYR A 270 3.20 -16.03 0.27
C TYR A 270 2.69 -16.12 1.71
N GLY A 271 2.45 -17.31 2.26
CA GLY A 271 1.96 -17.51 3.63
C GLY A 271 0.61 -16.85 3.86
N GLY A 272 0.45 -16.20 5.01
CA GLY A 272 -0.75 -15.43 5.36
C GLY A 272 -0.90 -14.07 4.65
N ARG A 273 -0.05 -13.75 3.67
CA ARG A 273 -0.11 -12.49 2.92
C ARG A 273 -0.93 -12.64 1.64
N GLN A 274 -1.73 -11.63 1.34
CA GLN A 274 -2.37 -11.50 0.04
C GLN A 274 -1.38 -10.93 -0.98
N ALA A 275 -1.36 -11.47 -2.21
CA ALA A 275 -0.54 -10.98 -3.31
C ALA A 275 -1.38 -10.94 -4.60
N GLY A 276 -1.91 -9.78 -4.97
CA GLY A 276 -2.85 -9.65 -6.08
C GLY A 276 -4.06 -10.56 -5.91
N GLN A 277 -4.28 -11.49 -6.84
CA GLN A 277 -5.36 -12.48 -6.80
C GLN A 277 -5.08 -13.66 -5.85
N ILE A 278 -3.85 -13.81 -5.37
CA ILE A 278 -3.46 -14.89 -4.46
C ILE A 278 -3.92 -14.55 -3.05
N LYS A 279 -4.88 -15.32 -2.54
CA LYS A 279 -5.41 -15.18 -1.18
C LYS A 279 -4.39 -15.67 -0.13
N PRO A 280 -4.50 -15.22 1.14
CA PRO A 280 -3.75 -15.82 2.24
C PRO A 280 -3.88 -17.34 2.26
N PHE A 281 -2.77 -18.03 2.55
CA PHE A 281 -2.67 -19.51 2.65
C PHE A 281 -2.92 -20.28 1.36
N SER A 282 -2.88 -19.64 0.19
CA SER A 282 -2.98 -20.32 -1.10
C SER A 282 -1.81 -21.28 -1.33
N THR A 283 -2.11 -22.47 -1.77
CA THR A 283 -1.19 -23.37 -2.47
C THR A 283 -1.05 -22.87 -3.91
N LEU A 284 0.17 -22.79 -4.42
CA LEU A 284 0.44 -22.33 -5.77
C LEU A 284 0.84 -23.52 -6.64
N VAL A 285 0.21 -23.64 -7.79
CA VAL A 285 0.52 -24.67 -8.77
C VAL A 285 1.13 -24.00 -10.00
N PHE A 286 2.39 -24.31 -10.26
CA PHE A 286 3.11 -23.78 -11.43
C PHE A 286 3.43 -24.89 -12.41
N THR A 287 3.28 -24.59 -13.69
CA THR A 287 4.02 -25.28 -14.74
C THR A 287 5.24 -24.41 -15.05
N VAL A 288 6.44 -24.96 -14.86
CA VAL A 288 7.72 -24.25 -15.06
C VAL A 288 8.55 -25.00 -16.09
N GLU A 289 9.05 -24.26 -17.08
CA GLU A 289 9.99 -24.74 -18.08
C GLU A 289 11.31 -23.98 -17.91
N LEU A 290 12.36 -24.66 -17.49
CA LEU A 290 13.69 -24.09 -17.33
C LEU A 290 14.41 -24.10 -18.66
N VAL A 291 14.48 -22.93 -19.30
CA VAL A 291 15.01 -22.79 -20.68
C VAL A 291 16.53 -22.71 -20.67
N ASP A 292 17.12 -21.88 -19.77
CA ASP A 292 18.57 -21.64 -19.75
C ASP A 292 19.02 -21.06 -18.40
N ILE A 293 20.33 -21.12 -18.17
CA ILE A 293 21.03 -20.38 -17.09
C ILE A 293 21.76 -19.22 -17.77
N GLU A 294 21.38 -17.98 -17.43
CA GLU A 294 22.03 -16.79 -17.95
C GLU A 294 23.38 -16.54 -17.25
N LYS A 295 24.40 -16.30 -18.04
CA LYS A 295 25.77 -16.00 -17.58
C LYS A 295 25.95 -14.54 -17.23
#